data_9ddd4abe2b86c332110ba1647f77b462
#
_entry.id   9ddd4abe2b86c332110ba1647f77b462
#
_cell.length_a   1.000
_cell.length_b   1.000
_cell.length_c   1.000
_cell.angle_alpha   90.00
_cell.angle_beta   90.00
_cell.angle_gamma   90.00
#
_symmetry.space_group_name_H-M   'P 1'
#
loop_
_entity.id
_entity.type
_entity.pdbx_description
1 polymer ?
#
loop_
_entity_poly.entity_id
_entity_poly.type
_entity_poly.pdbx_seq_one_letter_code
_entity_poly.pdbx_strand_id
1 'polypeptide(L)'
;MCIRDSIYAGYVAKKMGLPINKLIVATNKNDILQRVINTGEYKPDTVKPTITPSMDIQVASNFERLLYYILDENDSKLRSLMNDLSSKRLFNLEKKEIDRIKKDFEAVKVTDEETVSIIDKIYKEHKFIIDPHTATGVGAAKSFKNLGDIVVLGTAHPYKFNDTIKKAIGKNLDSPEHLKLNIDKKEIFDIIGNSNSEVKNYILGKIQ
;
A
#
# COMPACT_ATOMS: atom_id res chain seq x y z
N MET A 1 -1.80 -6.14 -2.51
CA MET A 1 -2.83 -6.50 -1.53
C MET A 1 -2.56 -5.88 -0.15
N CYS A 2 -1.34 -5.76 0.24
CA CYS A 2 -0.95 -5.39 1.59
C CYS A 2 -1.18 -3.93 1.96
N ILE A 3 -1.03 -3.01 1.03
CA ILE A 3 -1.28 -1.57 1.27
C ILE A 3 -2.77 -1.31 1.49
N ARG A 4 -3.64 -2.09 0.86
CA ARG A 4 -5.08 -1.92 0.99
C ARG A 4 -5.55 -2.12 2.43
N ASP A 5 -4.92 -3.03 3.16
CA ASP A 5 -5.36 -3.43 4.49
C ASP A 5 -4.50 -2.85 5.62
N SER A 6 -3.22 -2.47 5.35
CA SER A 6 -2.27 -2.07 6.38
C SER A 6 -2.62 -0.74 7.06
N ILE A 7 -3.00 0.30 6.29
CA ILE A 7 -3.39 1.60 6.86
C ILE A 7 -4.63 1.43 7.75
N TYR A 8 -5.55 0.58 7.31
CA TYR A 8 -6.79 0.32 8.02
C TYR A 8 -6.58 -0.53 9.25
N ALA A 9 -5.78 -1.60 9.14
CA ALA A 9 -5.45 -2.46 10.27
C ALA A 9 -4.76 -1.69 11.39
N GLY A 10 -3.78 -0.84 11.09
CA GLY A 10 -3.12 0.01 12.06
C GLY A 10 -4.09 1.00 12.74
N TYR A 11 -4.98 1.61 11.96
CA TYR A 11 -5.99 2.53 12.50
C TYR A 11 -6.98 1.80 13.43
N VAL A 12 -7.49 0.64 13.01
CA VAL A 12 -8.39 -0.18 13.84
C VAL A 12 -7.69 -0.62 15.12
N ALA A 13 -6.46 -1.12 15.03
CA ALA A 13 -5.68 -1.52 16.20
C ALA A 13 -5.51 -0.36 17.21
N LYS A 14 -5.22 0.85 16.71
CA LYS A 14 -5.16 2.06 17.55
C LYS A 14 -6.50 2.36 18.20
N LYS A 15 -7.61 2.25 17.46
CA LYS A 15 -8.97 2.43 17.99
C LYS A 15 -9.37 1.38 19.03
N MET A 16 -8.84 0.17 18.90
CA MET A 16 -9.02 -0.91 19.88
C MET A 16 -8.16 -0.73 21.16
N GLY A 17 -7.36 0.32 21.23
CA GLY A 17 -6.56 0.66 22.43
C GLY A 17 -5.09 0.25 22.35
N LEU A 18 -4.59 -0.23 21.21
CA LEU A 18 -3.16 -0.45 21.04
C LEU A 18 -2.42 0.89 21.14
N PRO A 19 -1.36 1.01 21.98
CA PRO A 19 -0.66 2.28 22.22
C PRO A 19 0.22 2.69 21.03
N ILE A 20 -0.42 3.06 19.93
CA ILE A 20 0.22 3.56 18.72
C ILE A 20 0.20 5.07 18.74
N ASN A 21 1.38 5.70 18.78
CA ASN A 21 1.50 7.15 18.72
C ASN A 21 1.16 7.68 17.31
N LYS A 22 1.81 7.14 16.29
CA LYS A 22 1.65 7.54 14.89
C LYS A 22 1.59 6.33 13.96
N LEU A 23 0.81 6.47 12.91
CA LEU A 23 0.74 5.57 11.77
C LEU A 23 1.45 6.23 10.58
N ILE A 24 2.50 5.60 10.07
CA ILE A 24 3.32 6.16 9.00
C ILE A 24 2.96 5.49 7.68
N VAL A 25 2.47 6.28 6.74
CA VAL A 25 2.15 5.85 5.39
C VAL A 25 3.37 6.04 4.51
N ALA A 26 4.00 4.94 4.12
CA ALA A 26 5.08 4.94 3.15
C ALA A 26 4.52 4.83 1.73
N THR A 27 4.94 5.70 0.82
CA THR A 27 4.57 5.69 -0.60
C THR A 27 5.82 5.57 -1.47
N ASN A 28 5.64 5.11 -2.71
CA ASN A 28 6.65 5.19 -3.75
C ASN A 28 6.46 6.47 -4.59
N LYS A 29 6.89 6.48 -5.87
CA LYS A 29 6.67 7.60 -6.81
C LYS A 29 5.18 7.91 -7.03
N ASN A 30 4.29 6.98 -6.75
CA ASN A 30 2.84 7.17 -6.78
C ASN A 30 2.38 7.67 -5.41
N ASP A 31 2.57 8.94 -5.16
CA ASP A 31 2.53 9.59 -3.85
C ASP A 31 1.18 10.22 -3.48
N ILE A 32 0.08 9.74 -4.07
CA ILE A 32 -1.25 10.31 -3.84
C ILE A 32 -1.62 10.41 -2.35
N LEU A 33 -1.30 9.38 -1.55
CA LEU A 33 -1.59 9.37 -0.12
C LEU A 33 -0.71 10.36 0.64
N GLN A 34 0.57 10.48 0.29
CA GLN A 34 1.45 11.47 0.89
C GLN A 34 0.95 12.89 0.58
N ARG A 35 0.56 13.16 -0.67
CA ARG A 35 0.03 14.48 -1.06
C ARG A 35 -1.23 14.84 -0.29
N VAL A 36 -2.24 13.96 -0.28
CA VAL A 36 -3.50 14.26 0.40
C VAL A 36 -3.34 14.41 1.92
N ILE A 37 -2.51 13.59 2.56
CA ILE A 37 -2.25 13.72 4.00
C ILE A 37 -1.56 15.05 4.32
N ASN A 38 -0.65 15.50 3.45
CA ASN A 38 0.10 16.72 3.69
C ASN A 38 -0.66 17.99 3.32
N THR A 39 -1.44 17.97 2.24
CA THR A 39 -2.06 19.17 1.66
C THR A 39 -3.58 19.19 1.73
N GLY A 40 -4.22 18.04 1.89
CA GLY A 40 -5.68 17.88 1.78
C GLY A 40 -6.18 17.73 0.34
N GLU A 41 -5.34 17.95 -0.66
CA GLU A 41 -5.72 17.78 -2.06
C GLU A 41 -5.59 16.32 -2.50
N TYR A 42 -6.68 15.73 -2.94
CA TYR A 42 -6.70 14.40 -3.57
C TYR A 42 -6.89 14.53 -5.07
N LYS A 43 -5.80 14.56 -5.80
CA LYS A 43 -5.76 14.68 -7.26
C LYS A 43 -4.94 13.54 -7.85
N PRO A 44 -5.59 12.50 -8.41
CA PRO A 44 -4.91 11.41 -9.09
C PRO A 44 -4.05 11.93 -10.26
N ASP A 45 -2.85 11.41 -10.36
CA ASP A 45 -1.92 11.62 -11.47
C ASP A 45 -1.84 10.34 -12.32
N THR A 46 -1.00 10.33 -13.35
CA THR A 46 -0.67 9.12 -14.12
C THR A 46 0.10 8.15 -13.23
N VAL A 47 -0.30 6.88 -13.24
CA VAL A 47 0.43 5.82 -12.53
C VAL A 47 1.80 5.62 -13.17
N LYS A 48 2.85 5.62 -12.35
CA LYS A 48 4.24 5.40 -12.76
C LYS A 48 4.67 4.00 -12.32
N PRO A 49 5.05 3.10 -13.23
CA PRO A 49 5.59 1.79 -12.84
C PRO A 49 6.83 1.92 -11.96
N THR A 50 6.89 1.13 -10.90
CA THR A 50 8.02 1.09 -9.95
C THR A 50 8.40 -0.34 -9.57
N ILE A 51 9.47 -0.48 -8.78
CA ILE A 51 9.89 -1.78 -8.22
C ILE A 51 8.97 -2.27 -7.08
N THR A 52 7.97 -1.49 -6.72
CA THR A 52 6.95 -1.81 -5.70
C THR A 52 5.54 -1.78 -6.31
N PRO A 53 5.23 -2.68 -7.26
CA PRO A 53 4.02 -2.57 -8.08
C PRO A 53 2.71 -2.59 -7.29
N SER A 54 2.68 -3.18 -6.09
CA SER A 54 1.49 -3.15 -5.23
C SER A 54 1.19 -1.75 -4.65
N MET A 55 2.15 -0.82 -4.77
CA MET A 55 2.03 0.59 -4.37
C MET A 55 1.81 1.52 -5.58
N ASP A 56 1.75 1.00 -6.81
CA ASP A 56 1.54 1.78 -8.03
C ASP A 56 0.06 2.12 -8.18
N ILE A 57 -0.43 2.98 -7.32
CA ILE A 57 -1.84 3.40 -7.25
C ILE A 57 -1.96 4.93 -7.21
N GLN A 58 -3.00 5.44 -7.86
CA GLN A 58 -3.41 6.85 -7.81
C GLN A 58 -4.87 7.02 -7.33
N VAL A 59 -5.61 5.90 -7.23
CA VAL A 59 -6.93 5.86 -6.58
C VAL A 59 -6.89 4.79 -5.49
N ALA A 60 -6.91 5.22 -4.25
CA ALA A 60 -6.72 4.39 -3.08
C ALA A 60 -8.05 4.11 -2.35
N SER A 61 -8.64 2.94 -2.58
CA SER A 61 -9.90 2.54 -1.92
C SER A 61 -9.80 2.37 -0.40
N ASN A 62 -8.58 2.17 0.13
CA ASN A 62 -8.31 2.16 1.55
C ASN A 62 -8.43 3.55 2.17
N PHE A 63 -8.08 4.60 1.44
CA PHE A 63 -8.21 5.97 1.89
C PHE A 63 -9.67 6.41 1.97
N GLU A 64 -10.50 6.00 1.03
CA GLU A 64 -11.96 6.21 1.10
C GLU A 64 -12.56 5.66 2.40
N ARG A 65 -12.16 4.45 2.79
CA ARG A 65 -12.60 3.85 4.06
C ARG A 65 -12.12 4.63 5.28
N LEU A 66 -10.87 5.12 5.25
CA LEU A 66 -10.35 5.98 6.30
C LEU A 66 -11.14 7.29 6.38
N LEU A 67 -11.44 7.91 5.23
CA LEU A 67 -12.22 9.13 5.17
C LEU A 67 -13.60 8.97 5.81
N TYR A 68 -14.25 7.84 5.67
CA TYR A 68 -15.55 7.60 6.33
C TYR A 68 -15.46 7.86 7.84
N TYR A 69 -14.42 7.36 8.50
CA TYR A 69 -14.21 7.59 9.93
C TYR A 69 -13.71 9.00 10.25
N ILE A 70 -12.89 9.59 9.40
CA ILE A 70 -12.43 10.98 9.56
C ILE A 70 -13.60 11.96 9.45
N LEU A 71 -14.60 11.64 8.66
CA LEU A 71 -15.82 12.42 8.45
C LEU A 71 -16.93 12.11 9.46
N ASP A 72 -16.64 11.41 10.57
CA ASP A 72 -17.63 11.01 11.57
C ASP A 72 -18.76 10.16 10.98
N GLU A 73 -18.42 9.23 10.08
CA GLU A 73 -19.36 8.34 9.41
C GLU A 73 -20.42 9.07 8.57
N ASN A 74 -20.09 10.28 8.11
CA ASN A 74 -20.98 11.10 7.29
C ASN A 74 -21.02 10.62 5.83
N ASP A 75 -21.96 9.76 5.53
CA ASP A 75 -22.22 9.19 4.22
C ASP A 75 -22.37 10.25 3.11
N SER A 76 -23.17 11.27 3.38
CA SER A 76 -23.48 12.32 2.39
C SER A 76 -22.22 13.09 1.99
N LYS A 77 -21.38 13.43 2.96
CA LYS A 77 -20.12 14.13 2.70
C LYS A 77 -19.12 13.24 1.96
N LEU A 78 -19.00 11.99 2.37
CA LEU A 78 -18.13 11.02 1.67
C LEU A 78 -18.56 10.86 0.21
N ARG A 79 -19.87 10.64 -0.03
CA ARG A 79 -20.42 10.54 -1.40
C ARG A 79 -20.13 11.76 -2.24
N SER A 80 -20.25 12.96 -1.65
CA SER A 80 -19.93 14.22 -2.35
C SER A 80 -18.46 14.25 -2.79
N LEU A 81 -17.51 13.89 -1.91
CA LEU A 81 -16.08 13.82 -2.25
C LEU A 81 -15.79 12.77 -3.34
N MET A 82 -16.43 11.60 -3.26
CA MET A 82 -16.26 10.55 -4.27
C MET A 82 -16.88 10.94 -5.63
N ASN A 83 -18.00 11.65 -5.64
CA ASN A 83 -18.59 12.22 -6.85
C ASN A 83 -17.66 13.27 -7.49
N ASP A 84 -17.05 14.13 -6.68
CA ASP A 84 -16.07 15.09 -7.16
C ASP A 84 -14.83 14.39 -7.73
N LEU A 85 -14.35 13.35 -7.08
CA LEU A 85 -13.26 12.53 -7.59
C LEU A 85 -13.61 11.90 -8.96
N SER A 86 -14.81 11.36 -9.08
CA SER A 86 -15.28 10.71 -10.31
C SER A 86 -15.46 11.69 -11.46
N SER A 87 -16.06 12.85 -11.20
CA SER A 87 -16.44 13.83 -12.23
C SER A 87 -15.33 14.84 -12.54
N LYS A 88 -14.63 15.33 -11.51
CA LYS A 88 -13.61 16.38 -11.62
C LYS A 88 -12.18 15.84 -11.52
N ARG A 89 -12.00 14.56 -11.15
CA ARG A 89 -10.73 13.92 -10.82
C ARG A 89 -9.95 14.66 -9.72
N LEU A 90 -10.69 15.29 -8.81
CA LEU A 90 -10.12 16.07 -7.72
C LEU A 90 -11.16 16.22 -6.60
N PHE A 91 -10.71 16.14 -5.35
CA PHE A 91 -11.41 16.73 -4.22
C PHE A 91 -10.43 17.36 -3.23
N ASN A 92 -10.93 18.25 -2.39
CA ASN A 92 -10.17 18.88 -1.31
C ASN A 92 -10.82 18.59 0.03
N LEU A 93 -10.00 18.31 1.03
CA LEU A 93 -10.40 18.20 2.42
C LEU A 93 -10.37 19.58 3.09
N GLU A 94 -11.27 19.80 4.01
CA GLU A 94 -11.27 20.99 4.86
C GLU A 94 -10.13 20.89 5.89
N LYS A 95 -9.67 22.03 6.40
CA LYS A 95 -8.58 22.08 7.38
C LYS A 95 -8.82 21.17 8.58
N LYS A 96 -10.04 21.14 9.11
CA LYS A 96 -10.39 20.28 10.26
C LYS A 96 -10.19 18.79 9.98
N GLU A 97 -10.42 18.33 8.76
CA GLU A 97 -10.25 16.95 8.35
C GLU A 97 -8.78 16.61 8.17
N ILE A 98 -8.02 17.54 7.59
CA ILE A 98 -6.55 17.43 7.48
C ILE A 98 -5.93 17.35 8.88
N ASP A 99 -6.33 18.20 9.80
CA ASP A 99 -5.82 18.21 11.16
C ASP A 99 -6.16 16.90 11.90
N ARG A 100 -7.35 16.33 11.67
CA ARG A 100 -7.74 15.01 12.20
C ARG A 100 -6.88 13.88 11.64
N ILE A 101 -6.63 13.88 10.33
CA ILE A 101 -5.74 12.89 9.71
C ILE A 101 -4.34 13.03 10.30
N LYS A 102 -3.79 14.23 10.35
CA LYS A 102 -2.43 14.50 10.84
C LYS A 102 -2.25 14.20 12.34
N LYS A 103 -3.33 14.14 13.11
CA LYS A 103 -3.26 13.69 14.50
C LYS A 103 -2.72 12.25 14.60
N ASP A 104 -3.17 11.38 13.72
CA ASP A 104 -2.85 9.94 13.77
C ASP A 104 -1.85 9.51 12.69
N PHE A 105 -1.78 10.22 11.57
CA PHE A 105 -1.01 9.81 10.40
C PHE A 105 0.09 10.80 10.03
N GLU A 106 1.18 10.23 9.54
CA GLU A 106 2.25 10.89 8.80
C GLU A 106 2.47 10.16 7.48
N ALA A 107 3.05 10.83 6.47
CA ALA A 107 3.29 10.19 5.18
C ALA A 107 4.63 10.59 4.60
N VAL A 108 5.36 9.61 4.08
CA VAL A 108 6.70 9.77 3.51
C VAL A 108 6.77 9.05 2.17
N LYS A 109 7.38 9.73 1.18
CA LYS A 109 7.73 9.14 -0.11
C LYS A 109 9.15 8.60 -0.06
N VAL A 110 9.35 7.39 -0.61
CA VAL A 110 10.63 6.72 -0.74
C VAL A 110 10.82 6.34 -2.22
N THR A 111 11.98 6.66 -2.78
CA THR A 111 12.27 6.38 -4.19
C THR A 111 12.70 4.93 -4.41
N ASP A 112 12.74 4.50 -5.70
CA ASP A 112 13.22 3.17 -6.06
C ASP A 112 14.71 3.00 -5.70
N GLU A 113 15.50 4.06 -5.89
CA GLU A 113 16.94 4.07 -5.58
C GLU A 113 17.18 3.93 -4.08
N GLU A 114 16.43 4.66 -3.26
CA GLU A 114 16.47 4.53 -1.81
C GLU A 114 16.04 3.13 -1.37
N THR A 115 14.98 2.58 -1.97
CA THR A 115 14.47 1.24 -1.67
C THR A 115 15.53 0.17 -1.95
N VAL A 116 16.20 0.22 -3.11
CA VAL A 116 17.29 -0.70 -3.46
C VAL A 116 18.45 -0.58 -2.47
N SER A 117 18.85 0.65 -2.14
CA SER A 117 19.92 0.91 -1.16
C SER A 117 19.60 0.36 0.23
N ILE A 118 18.34 0.42 0.65
CA ILE A 118 17.88 -0.12 1.94
C ILE A 118 17.96 -1.64 1.97
N ILE A 119 17.54 -2.31 0.91
CA ILE A 119 17.64 -3.78 0.80
C ILE A 119 19.11 -4.20 0.94
N ASP A 120 20.01 -3.57 0.19
CA ASP A 120 21.45 -3.87 0.24
C ASP A 120 22.03 -3.63 1.65
N LYS A 121 21.70 -2.50 2.26
CA LYS A 121 22.17 -2.16 3.61
C LYS A 121 21.73 -3.20 4.64
N ILE A 122 20.44 -3.53 4.69
CA ILE A 122 19.91 -4.52 5.64
C ILE A 122 20.56 -5.88 5.42
N TYR A 123 20.73 -6.27 4.16
CA TYR A 123 21.42 -7.53 3.86
C TYR A 123 22.88 -7.54 4.33
N LYS A 124 23.61 -6.45 4.15
CA LYS A 124 25.02 -6.34 4.60
C LYS A 124 25.14 -6.37 6.11
N GLU A 125 24.27 -5.65 6.81
CA GLU A 125 24.32 -5.49 8.28
C GLU A 125 23.74 -6.68 9.02
N HIS A 126 22.61 -7.23 8.56
CA HIS A 126 21.85 -8.23 9.31
C HIS A 126 21.75 -9.60 8.63
N LYS A 127 22.28 -9.75 7.40
CA LYS A 127 22.13 -10.97 6.57
C LYS A 127 20.67 -11.37 6.34
N PHE A 128 19.76 -10.41 6.46
CA PHE A 128 18.33 -10.59 6.29
C PHE A 128 17.87 -9.91 5.00
N ILE A 129 17.04 -10.57 4.22
CA ILE A 129 16.53 -10.05 2.95
C ILE A 129 15.06 -9.66 3.13
N ILE A 130 14.77 -8.39 2.90
CA ILE A 130 13.40 -7.86 2.90
C ILE A 130 12.92 -7.61 1.48
N ASP A 131 11.62 -7.70 1.26
CA ASP A 131 11.01 -7.36 -0.02
C ASP A 131 11.00 -5.82 -0.26
N PRO A 132 10.85 -5.37 -1.51
CA PRO A 132 10.89 -3.94 -1.83
C PRO A 132 9.81 -3.10 -1.13
N HIS A 133 8.62 -3.66 -0.89
CA HIS A 133 7.54 -2.93 -0.19
C HIS A 133 7.89 -2.72 1.29
N THR A 134 8.41 -3.75 1.95
CA THR A 134 8.94 -3.64 3.31
C THR A 134 10.09 -2.65 3.37
N ALA A 135 10.99 -2.66 2.39
CA ALA A 135 12.10 -1.72 2.30
C ALA A 135 11.64 -0.26 2.18
N THR A 136 10.56 -0.01 1.44
CA THR A 136 9.92 1.32 1.38
C THR A 136 9.44 1.75 2.77
N GLY A 137 8.81 0.85 3.54
CA GLY A 137 8.43 1.11 4.92
C GLY A 137 9.61 1.43 5.84
N VAL A 138 10.71 0.67 5.71
CA VAL A 138 11.97 0.94 6.45
C VAL A 138 12.56 2.30 6.05
N GLY A 139 12.47 2.67 4.77
CA GLY A 139 12.88 3.99 4.28
C GLY A 139 12.13 5.12 4.95
N ALA A 140 10.81 5.01 5.00
CA ALA A 140 9.96 5.98 5.68
C ALA A 140 10.27 6.07 7.18
N ALA A 141 10.52 4.93 7.84
CA ALA A 141 10.86 4.88 9.26
C ALA A 141 12.12 5.69 9.63
N LYS A 142 13.07 5.82 8.69
CA LYS A 142 14.30 6.62 8.92
C LYS A 142 14.02 8.09 9.28
N SER A 143 12.92 8.64 8.79
CA SER A 143 12.50 10.01 9.09
C SER A 143 11.97 10.19 10.52
N PHE A 144 11.74 9.10 11.25
CA PHE A 144 11.07 9.11 12.56
C PHE A 144 11.89 8.44 13.68
N LYS A 145 13.20 8.32 13.51
CA LYS A 145 14.10 7.63 14.47
C LYS A 145 14.00 8.10 15.92
N ASN A 146 13.55 9.34 16.14
CA ASN A 146 13.46 9.95 17.47
C ASN A 146 12.09 9.73 18.14
N LEU A 147 11.17 8.98 17.52
CA LEU A 147 9.81 8.78 18.03
C LEU A 147 9.63 7.50 18.86
N GLY A 148 10.71 6.81 19.22
CA GLY A 148 10.68 5.54 19.95
C GLY A 148 10.69 4.31 19.05
N ASP A 149 10.08 3.22 19.49
CA ASP A 149 10.04 1.97 18.75
C ASP A 149 9.17 2.08 17.51
N ILE A 150 9.70 1.60 16.37
CA ILE A 150 9.00 1.62 15.08
C ILE A 150 8.79 0.18 14.61
N VAL A 151 7.54 -0.18 14.36
CA VAL A 151 7.17 -1.47 13.75
C VAL A 151 6.92 -1.24 12.27
N VAL A 152 7.68 -1.92 11.42
CA VAL A 152 7.48 -1.93 9.97
C VAL A 152 6.77 -3.22 9.57
N LEU A 153 5.64 -3.09 8.87
CA LEU A 153 4.87 -4.24 8.41
C LEU A 153 5.54 -4.87 7.18
N GLY A 154 5.95 -6.11 7.30
CA GLY A 154 6.41 -6.96 6.20
C GLY A 154 5.24 -7.73 5.61
N THR A 155 4.97 -7.55 4.33
CA THR A 155 3.72 -7.99 3.71
C THR A 155 3.90 -8.89 2.50
N ALA A 156 5.13 -9.12 2.05
CA ALA A 156 5.43 -9.97 0.90
C ALA A 156 6.73 -10.74 1.12
N HIS A 157 6.83 -11.88 0.43
CA HIS A 157 8.08 -12.65 0.41
C HIS A 157 9.03 -12.06 -0.64
N PRO A 158 10.34 -11.87 -0.32
CA PRO A 158 11.33 -11.28 -1.25
C PRO A 158 11.43 -12.00 -2.59
N TYR A 159 11.24 -13.30 -2.63
CA TYR A 159 11.28 -14.12 -3.85
C TYR A 159 10.32 -13.62 -4.95
N LYS A 160 9.20 -13.02 -4.59
CA LYS A 160 8.26 -12.43 -5.58
C LYS A 160 8.88 -11.30 -6.39
N PHE A 161 9.98 -10.72 -5.92
CA PHE A 161 10.63 -9.55 -6.51
C PHE A 161 12.11 -9.85 -6.79
N ASN A 162 12.38 -11.08 -7.28
CA ASN A 162 13.74 -11.61 -7.42
C ASN A 162 14.64 -10.70 -8.27
N ASP A 163 14.12 -10.08 -9.33
CA ASP A 163 14.89 -9.14 -10.16
C ASP A 163 15.34 -7.90 -9.37
N THR A 164 14.46 -7.35 -8.53
CA THR A 164 14.81 -6.22 -7.66
C THR A 164 15.81 -6.63 -6.59
N ILE A 165 15.65 -7.83 -6.00
CA ILE A 165 16.59 -8.37 -5.02
C ILE A 165 17.96 -8.60 -5.66
N LYS A 166 17.98 -9.22 -6.85
CA LYS A 166 19.22 -9.39 -7.61
C LYS A 166 19.94 -8.08 -7.90
N LYS A 167 19.16 -7.05 -8.28
CA LYS A 167 19.71 -5.70 -8.50
C LYS A 167 20.30 -5.11 -7.21
N ALA A 168 19.67 -5.36 -6.06
CA ALA A 168 20.11 -4.81 -4.78
C ALA A 168 21.34 -5.52 -4.20
N ILE A 169 21.35 -6.86 -4.17
CA ILE A 169 22.37 -7.65 -3.46
C ILE A 169 23.24 -8.54 -4.36
N GLY A 170 23.03 -8.48 -5.68
CA GLY A 170 23.81 -9.25 -6.65
C GLY A 170 23.51 -10.75 -6.69
N LYS A 171 22.47 -11.23 -6.01
CA LYS A 171 22.13 -12.65 -5.88
C LYS A 171 20.67 -12.93 -6.25
N ASN A 172 20.43 -14.04 -6.94
CA ASN A 172 19.08 -14.58 -7.07
C ASN A 172 18.69 -15.28 -5.76
N LEU A 173 17.41 -15.27 -5.46
CA LEU A 173 16.86 -16.07 -4.37
C LEU A 173 16.40 -17.43 -4.90
N ASP A 174 16.62 -18.47 -4.12
CA ASP A 174 16.04 -19.77 -4.39
C ASP A 174 14.53 -19.74 -4.14
N SER A 175 13.79 -20.49 -4.96
CA SER A 175 12.37 -20.67 -4.75
C SER A 175 12.11 -21.33 -3.39
N PRO A 176 11.20 -20.76 -2.57
CA PRO A 176 10.78 -21.41 -1.34
C PRO A 176 10.27 -22.83 -1.60
N GLU A 177 10.60 -23.78 -0.72
CA GLU A 177 10.26 -25.19 -0.93
C GLU A 177 8.78 -25.45 -1.20
N HIS A 178 7.90 -24.77 -0.47
CA HIS A 178 6.45 -24.91 -0.65
C HIS A 178 5.94 -24.39 -2.01
N LEU A 179 6.73 -23.58 -2.73
CA LEU A 179 6.38 -23.09 -4.07
C LEU A 179 6.96 -23.96 -5.18
N LYS A 180 8.05 -24.72 -4.92
CA LYS A 180 8.72 -25.56 -5.93
C LYS A 180 7.75 -26.55 -6.60
N LEU A 181 6.82 -27.11 -5.83
CA LEU A 181 5.82 -28.06 -6.33
C LEU A 181 4.80 -27.47 -7.32
N ASN A 182 4.71 -26.16 -7.42
CA ASN A 182 3.66 -25.49 -8.19
C ASN A 182 4.20 -24.62 -9.32
N ILE A 183 5.49 -24.28 -9.34
CA ILE A 183 6.09 -23.36 -10.33
C ILE A 183 5.98 -23.91 -11.75
N ASP A 184 6.14 -25.23 -11.91
CA ASP A 184 6.11 -25.88 -13.22
C ASP A 184 4.73 -26.42 -13.61
N LYS A 185 3.71 -26.20 -12.78
CA LYS A 185 2.35 -26.62 -13.09
C LYS A 185 1.71 -25.71 -14.13
N LYS A 186 0.97 -26.32 -15.06
CA LYS A 186 0.16 -25.56 -16.02
C LYS A 186 -0.87 -24.71 -15.28
N GLU A 187 -0.94 -23.43 -15.62
CA GLU A 187 -1.99 -22.55 -15.13
C GLU A 187 -3.36 -23.02 -15.61
N ILE A 188 -4.33 -23.03 -14.70
CA ILE A 188 -5.72 -23.37 -14.98
C ILE A 188 -6.55 -22.13 -14.68
N PHE A 189 -7.12 -21.54 -15.73
CA PHE A 189 -7.98 -20.37 -15.62
C PHE A 189 -9.00 -20.36 -16.77
N ASP A 190 -10.12 -19.68 -16.54
CA ASP A 190 -11.12 -19.41 -17.55
C ASP A 190 -11.15 -17.91 -17.83
N ILE A 191 -11.27 -17.55 -19.11
CA ILE A 191 -11.43 -16.15 -19.54
C ILE A 191 -12.93 -15.89 -19.67
N ILE A 192 -13.42 -14.89 -18.95
CA ILE A 192 -14.82 -14.48 -18.97
C ILE A 192 -14.92 -13.00 -19.34
N GLY A 193 -16.09 -12.57 -19.82
CA GLY A 193 -16.33 -11.17 -20.15
C GLY A 193 -16.39 -10.28 -18.91
N ASN A 194 -16.15 -8.99 -19.12
CA ASN A 194 -16.08 -7.97 -18.07
C ASN A 194 -17.47 -7.36 -17.78
N SER A 195 -18.46 -8.19 -17.48
CA SER A 195 -19.77 -7.72 -17.06
C SER A 195 -20.26 -8.47 -15.81
N ASN A 196 -21.03 -7.79 -14.97
CA ASN A 196 -21.58 -8.40 -13.74
C ASN A 196 -22.45 -9.63 -14.06
N SER A 197 -23.19 -9.61 -15.17
CA SER A 197 -24.05 -10.73 -15.61
C SER A 197 -23.24 -11.95 -16.01
N GLU A 198 -22.15 -11.77 -16.76
CA GLU A 198 -21.28 -12.88 -17.20
C GLU A 198 -20.55 -13.50 -16.01
N VAL A 199 -20.00 -12.67 -15.10
CA VAL A 199 -19.37 -13.16 -13.87
C VAL A 199 -20.36 -13.95 -13.02
N LYS A 200 -21.58 -13.41 -12.84
CA LYS A 200 -22.65 -14.11 -12.09
C LYS A 200 -23.02 -15.44 -12.72
N ASN A 201 -23.24 -15.48 -14.03
CA ASN A 201 -23.60 -16.69 -14.75
C ASN A 201 -22.50 -17.74 -14.70
N TYR A 202 -21.24 -17.31 -14.84
CA TYR A 202 -20.08 -18.19 -14.68
C TYR A 202 -20.03 -18.84 -13.29
N ILE A 203 -20.18 -18.04 -12.23
CA ILE A 203 -20.21 -18.56 -10.84
C ILE A 203 -21.34 -19.55 -10.65
N LEU A 204 -22.56 -19.20 -11.08
CA LEU A 204 -23.73 -20.09 -10.94
C LEU A 204 -23.54 -21.40 -11.71
N GLY A 205 -22.92 -21.39 -12.87
CA GLY A 205 -22.62 -22.60 -13.63
C GLY A 205 -21.53 -23.50 -13.03
N LYS A 206 -20.73 -22.99 -12.08
CA LYS A 206 -19.73 -23.80 -11.36
C LYS A 206 -20.22 -24.38 -10.04
N ILE A 207 -21.38 -23.94 -9.55
CA ILE A 207 -21.96 -24.38 -8.25
C ILE A 207 -23.00 -25.53 -8.46
N GLN A 208 -23.47 -25.73 -9.69
CA GLN A 208 -24.30 -26.85 -10.07
C GLN A 208 -23.44 -28.10 -10.36
#